data_f1d7595d3bab7d1fd4d8e99ed5a12735
#
_entry.id   f1d7595d3bab7d1fd4d8e99ed5a12735
#
_cell.length_a   1.000
_cell.length_b   1.000
_cell.length_c   1.000
_cell.angle_alpha   90.00
_cell.angle_beta   90.00
_cell.angle_gamma   90.00
#
_symmetry.space_group_name_H-M   'P 1'
#
loop_
_entity.id
_entity.type
_entity.pdbx_description
1 polymer ?
#
loop_
_entity_poly.entity_id
_entity_poly.type
_entity_poly.pdbx_seq_one_letter_code
_entity_poly.pdbx_strand_id
1 'polypeptide(L)'
;MIIDIHTHTFPTSDDSTLSPETLISEAKRVGLDGICITDHDGFWSPSDVLKLSRAHDYLVLPGCEVTTEEGHLLVYGLERYIFGMHRAAFVRDLVDDAGGAIVVAHPYRRVFREQSSTDDNAYAEMLDRACGNSVFPMSDAVEVLNGRGSQQENAFAGEMAKRLRMKGTGASDAHKLDDIGTYATEFESTITCLKDLVAELRSGRFSPVVLGSRARAPAHR
;
A
#
# COMPACT_ATOMS: atom_id res chain seq x y z
N MET A 1 -15.32 -4.49 1.72
CA MET A 1 -14.31 -4.87 2.75
C MET A 1 -13.26 -3.79 2.87
N ILE A 2 -12.82 -3.51 4.09
CA ILE A 2 -11.79 -2.50 4.35
C ILE A 2 -10.50 -3.20 4.77
N ILE A 3 -9.45 -3.08 3.94
CA ILE A 3 -8.17 -3.75 4.14
C ILE A 3 -7.06 -2.70 4.14
N ASP A 4 -6.15 -2.78 5.10
CA ASP A 4 -4.90 -2.05 5.04
C ASP A 4 -3.90 -2.85 4.21
N ILE A 5 -3.57 -2.32 3.03
CA ILE A 5 -2.75 -3.04 2.07
C ILE A 5 -1.25 -2.73 2.16
N HIS A 6 -0.83 -1.89 3.12
CA HIS A 6 0.57 -1.47 3.26
C HIS A 6 0.94 -1.38 4.74
N THR A 7 1.59 -2.43 5.27
CA THR A 7 2.03 -2.50 6.67
C THR A 7 3.37 -3.23 6.80
N HIS A 8 4.12 -2.91 7.84
CA HIS A 8 5.47 -3.41 8.08
C HIS A 8 5.59 -4.10 9.43
N THR A 9 6.40 -5.16 9.47
CA THR A 9 6.61 -5.97 10.67
C THR A 9 8.10 -6.19 10.97
N PHE A 10 8.44 -6.18 12.28
CA PHE A 10 9.76 -6.54 12.77
C PHE A 10 9.86 -8.09 12.92
N PRO A 11 10.98 -8.73 12.62
CA PRO A 11 12.27 -8.13 12.23
C PRO A 11 12.48 -8.00 10.71
N THR A 12 11.52 -8.33 9.88
CA THR A 12 11.67 -8.31 8.41
C THR A 12 11.88 -6.89 7.89
N SER A 13 11.09 -5.93 8.36
CA SER A 13 11.36 -4.49 8.22
C SER A 13 12.04 -4.00 9.51
N ASP A 14 13.33 -3.64 9.43
CA ASP A 14 14.14 -3.27 10.58
C ASP A 14 13.77 -1.89 11.18
N ASP A 15 13.05 -1.08 10.43
CA ASP A 15 12.50 0.22 10.85
C ASP A 15 11.08 0.12 11.45
N SER A 16 10.47 -1.07 11.48
CA SER A 16 9.23 -1.33 12.19
C SER A 16 9.46 -1.79 13.63
N THR A 17 8.51 -1.48 14.51
CA THR A 17 8.47 -1.97 15.90
C THR A 17 7.34 -2.96 16.15
N LEU A 18 6.57 -3.31 15.11
CA LEU A 18 5.38 -4.13 15.20
C LEU A 18 5.71 -5.60 15.01
N SER A 19 5.38 -6.46 15.98
CA SER A 19 5.26 -7.88 15.65
C SER A 19 4.00 -8.14 14.81
N PRO A 20 3.97 -9.20 13.99
CA PRO A 20 2.78 -9.56 13.23
C PRO A 20 1.52 -9.71 14.11
N GLU A 21 1.65 -10.27 15.30
CA GLU A 21 0.56 -10.47 16.26
C GLU A 21 0.03 -9.12 16.80
N THR A 22 0.94 -8.18 17.09
CA THR A 22 0.58 -6.83 17.53
C THR A 22 -0.17 -6.09 16.44
N LEU A 23 0.34 -6.15 15.21
CA LEU A 23 -0.29 -5.56 14.03
C LEU A 23 -1.71 -6.11 13.82
N ILE A 24 -1.89 -7.43 13.84
CA ILE A 24 -3.20 -8.08 13.68
C ILE A 24 -4.17 -7.68 14.80
N SER A 25 -3.70 -7.68 16.05
CA SER A 25 -4.54 -7.34 17.21
C SER A 25 -5.06 -5.90 17.11
N GLU A 26 -4.21 -4.97 16.71
CA GLU A 26 -4.59 -3.57 16.55
C GLU A 26 -5.47 -3.35 15.32
N ALA A 27 -5.18 -4.01 14.19
CA ALA A 27 -6.01 -3.97 12.99
C ALA A 27 -7.46 -4.39 13.27
N LYS A 28 -7.64 -5.48 14.04
CA LYS A 28 -8.96 -5.89 14.53
C LYS A 28 -9.61 -4.82 15.41
N ARG A 29 -8.85 -4.25 16.34
CA ARG A 29 -9.34 -3.24 17.27
C ARG A 29 -9.87 -2.00 16.56
N VAL A 30 -9.21 -1.59 15.48
CA VAL A 30 -9.63 -0.41 14.69
C VAL A 30 -10.68 -0.73 13.64
N GLY A 31 -11.10 -2.00 13.52
CA GLY A 31 -12.19 -2.42 12.66
C GLY A 31 -11.82 -2.65 11.19
N LEU A 32 -10.57 -2.98 10.91
CA LEU A 32 -10.15 -3.47 9.60
C LEU A 32 -10.62 -4.91 9.39
N ASP A 33 -11.01 -5.25 8.18
CA ASP A 33 -11.41 -6.61 7.80
C ASP A 33 -10.22 -7.51 7.45
N GLY A 34 -9.06 -6.92 7.17
CA GLY A 34 -7.82 -7.62 6.83
C GLY A 34 -6.63 -6.69 6.70
N ILE A 35 -5.46 -7.28 6.58
CA ILE A 35 -4.19 -6.57 6.33
C ILE A 35 -3.34 -7.29 5.28
N CYS A 36 -2.45 -6.54 4.62
CA CYS A 36 -1.33 -7.11 3.87
C CYS A 36 -0.03 -6.80 4.62
N ILE A 37 0.81 -7.82 4.84
CA ILE A 37 2.18 -7.60 5.31
C ILE A 37 3.05 -7.36 4.07
N THR A 38 3.66 -6.17 3.99
CA THR A 38 4.41 -5.69 2.83
C THR A 38 5.80 -5.19 3.23
N ASP A 39 6.52 -5.99 3.99
CA ASP A 39 7.85 -5.66 4.50
C ASP A 39 8.82 -5.24 3.37
N HIS A 40 9.78 -4.36 3.71
CA HIS A 40 10.78 -3.83 2.76
C HIS A 40 11.66 -4.94 2.20
N ASP A 41 11.58 -5.16 0.88
CA ASP A 41 12.32 -6.19 0.14
C ASP A 41 12.24 -7.60 0.76
N GLY A 42 11.34 -7.78 1.73
CA GLY A 42 11.10 -8.98 2.52
C GLY A 42 9.82 -9.71 2.09
N PHE A 43 9.97 -10.96 1.68
CA PHE A 43 8.85 -11.77 1.20
C PHE A 43 8.48 -12.83 2.25
N TRP A 44 7.24 -12.73 2.72
CA TRP A 44 6.67 -13.77 3.57
C TRP A 44 6.23 -14.97 2.75
N SER A 45 6.53 -16.18 3.23
CA SER A 45 6.00 -17.37 2.56
C SER A 45 4.48 -17.41 2.70
N PRO A 46 3.73 -17.79 1.63
CA PRO A 46 2.27 -17.92 1.72
C PRO A 46 1.81 -18.85 2.85
N SER A 47 2.63 -19.88 3.16
CA SER A 47 2.34 -20.82 4.24
C SER A 47 2.43 -20.19 5.64
N ASP A 48 3.37 -19.28 5.88
CA ASP A 48 3.52 -18.63 7.17
C ASP A 48 2.45 -17.55 7.38
N VAL A 49 2.12 -16.80 6.33
CA VAL A 49 0.97 -15.87 6.36
C VAL A 49 -0.34 -16.60 6.62
N LEU A 50 -0.54 -17.78 6.00
CA LEU A 50 -1.73 -18.60 6.25
C LEU A 50 -1.80 -19.13 7.68
N LYS A 51 -0.65 -19.49 8.29
CA LYS A 51 -0.59 -19.86 9.72
C LYS A 51 -1.01 -18.70 10.61
N LEU A 52 -0.48 -17.49 10.36
CA LEU A 52 -0.87 -16.29 11.09
C LEU A 52 -2.38 -16.02 10.95
N SER A 53 -2.89 -16.05 9.72
CA SER A 53 -4.31 -15.84 9.43
C SER A 53 -5.20 -16.80 10.22
N ARG A 54 -4.86 -18.10 10.23
CA ARG A 54 -5.60 -19.12 10.96
C ARG A 54 -5.47 -18.98 12.48
N ALA A 55 -4.25 -18.71 12.98
CA ALA A 55 -4.01 -18.57 14.41
C ALA A 55 -4.80 -17.41 15.03
N HIS A 56 -5.03 -16.38 14.25
CA HIS A 56 -5.73 -15.18 14.70
C HIS A 56 -7.18 -15.08 14.22
N ASP A 57 -7.68 -16.05 13.43
CA ASP A 57 -8.99 -15.96 12.77
C ASP A 57 -9.18 -14.58 12.13
N TYR A 58 -8.24 -14.22 11.23
CA TYR A 58 -8.18 -12.89 10.62
C TYR A 58 -7.52 -12.94 9.23
N LEU A 59 -8.02 -12.14 8.30
CA LEU A 59 -7.46 -12.09 6.95
C LEU A 59 -6.09 -11.40 6.97
N VAL A 60 -5.03 -12.18 6.73
CA VAL A 60 -3.67 -11.68 6.51
C VAL A 60 -3.22 -12.15 5.14
N LEU A 61 -2.75 -11.23 4.32
CA LEU A 61 -2.31 -11.49 2.95
C LEU A 61 -0.82 -11.13 2.77
N PRO A 62 -0.06 -11.91 1.98
CA PRO A 62 1.33 -11.58 1.70
C PRO A 62 1.44 -10.52 0.59
N GLY A 63 2.38 -9.63 0.76
CA GLY A 63 2.87 -8.69 -0.22
C GLY A 63 4.34 -8.37 0.06
N CYS A 64 4.88 -7.39 -0.62
CA CYS A 64 6.22 -6.85 -0.37
C CYS A 64 6.29 -5.41 -0.85
N GLU A 65 6.92 -4.52 -0.10
CA GLU A 65 7.32 -3.22 -0.61
C GLU A 65 8.71 -3.32 -1.21
N VAL A 66 8.77 -3.34 -2.54
CA VAL A 66 10.02 -3.47 -3.29
C VAL A 66 10.62 -2.09 -3.53
N THR A 67 11.89 -1.92 -3.17
CA THR A 67 12.67 -0.71 -3.44
C THR A 67 13.18 -0.73 -4.87
N THR A 68 12.76 0.26 -5.70
CA THR A 68 13.24 0.42 -7.06
C THR A 68 13.88 1.78 -7.30
N GLU A 69 14.61 1.92 -8.41
CA GLU A 69 15.21 3.19 -8.84
C GLU A 69 14.13 4.24 -9.16
N GLU A 70 12.94 3.80 -9.55
CA GLU A 70 11.81 4.66 -9.90
C GLU A 70 10.91 5.02 -8.71
N GLY A 71 11.09 4.35 -7.56
CA GLY A 71 10.31 4.50 -6.33
C GLY A 71 9.93 3.17 -5.70
N HIS A 72 9.15 3.20 -4.64
CA HIS A 72 8.70 1.99 -3.94
C HIS A 72 7.43 1.42 -4.60
N LEU A 73 7.37 0.10 -4.68
CA LEU A 73 6.26 -0.65 -5.25
C LEU A 73 5.71 -1.65 -4.25
N LEU A 74 4.41 -1.59 -3.96
CA LEU A 74 3.72 -2.68 -3.30
C LEU A 74 3.44 -3.77 -4.33
N VAL A 75 4.00 -4.94 -4.10
CA VAL A 75 3.94 -6.07 -5.02
C VAL A 75 3.18 -7.22 -4.37
N TYR A 76 2.18 -7.73 -5.08
CA TYR A 76 1.34 -8.85 -4.65
C TYR A 76 1.42 -9.97 -5.68
N GLY A 77 1.69 -11.21 -5.21
CA GLY A 77 1.78 -12.39 -6.06
C GLY A 77 3.18 -12.95 -6.27
N LEU A 78 4.22 -12.27 -5.76
CA LEU A 78 5.57 -12.82 -5.72
C LEU A 78 5.87 -13.40 -4.33
N GLU A 79 6.78 -14.37 -4.28
CA GLU A 79 7.11 -15.11 -3.03
C GLU A 79 8.56 -14.96 -2.61
N ARG A 80 9.40 -14.28 -3.39
CA ARG A 80 10.83 -14.09 -3.11
C ARG A 80 11.43 -12.93 -3.88
N TYR A 81 12.49 -12.37 -3.34
CA TYR A 81 13.32 -11.41 -4.05
C TYR A 81 14.11 -12.09 -5.18
N ILE A 82 14.14 -11.44 -6.34
CA ILE A 82 14.93 -11.86 -7.51
C ILE A 82 15.88 -10.72 -7.86
N PHE A 83 17.17 -11.04 -8.00
CA PHE A 83 18.16 -10.04 -8.35
C PHE A 83 17.78 -9.29 -9.65
N GLY A 84 17.76 -7.97 -9.58
CA GLY A 84 17.26 -7.11 -10.65
C GLY A 84 15.96 -6.39 -10.33
N MET A 85 15.27 -6.72 -9.22
CA MET A 85 14.02 -6.07 -8.80
C MET A 85 14.19 -4.60 -8.41
N HIS A 86 15.41 -4.07 -8.31
CA HIS A 86 15.67 -2.64 -8.21
C HIS A 86 15.22 -1.84 -9.46
N ARG A 87 14.79 -2.50 -10.53
CA ARG A 87 14.24 -1.89 -11.75
C ARG A 87 12.75 -2.23 -11.88
N ALA A 88 11.91 -1.21 -11.89
CA ALA A 88 10.45 -1.38 -11.94
C ALA A 88 9.97 -2.19 -13.16
N ALA A 89 10.59 -2.03 -14.32
CA ALA A 89 10.26 -2.81 -15.51
C ALA A 89 10.45 -4.32 -15.30
N PHE A 90 11.54 -4.71 -14.64
CA PHE A 90 11.77 -6.13 -14.31
C PHE A 90 10.79 -6.66 -13.27
N VAL A 91 10.41 -5.82 -12.29
CA VAL A 91 9.35 -6.17 -11.34
C VAL A 91 8.03 -6.40 -12.06
N ARG A 92 7.68 -5.54 -13.05
CA ARG A 92 6.45 -5.70 -13.84
C ARG A 92 6.43 -7.04 -14.58
N ASP A 93 7.53 -7.40 -15.27
CA ASP A 93 7.62 -8.67 -15.98
C ASP A 93 7.39 -9.87 -15.03
N LEU A 94 8.04 -9.87 -13.87
CA LEU A 94 7.88 -10.94 -12.87
C LEU A 94 6.45 -11.02 -12.32
N VAL A 95 5.82 -9.86 -12.08
CA VAL A 95 4.45 -9.79 -11.54
C VAL A 95 3.45 -10.23 -12.60
N ASP A 96 3.68 -9.91 -13.88
CA ASP A 96 2.81 -10.38 -14.98
C ASP A 96 2.88 -11.90 -15.13
N ASP A 97 4.08 -12.46 -15.09
CA ASP A 97 4.30 -13.92 -15.17
C ASP A 97 3.64 -14.65 -13.98
N ALA A 98 3.64 -14.04 -12.80
CA ALA A 98 2.99 -14.58 -11.60
C ALA A 98 1.47 -14.32 -11.55
N GLY A 99 0.94 -13.49 -12.44
CA GLY A 99 -0.46 -13.05 -12.40
C GLY A 99 -0.78 -12.16 -11.19
N GLY A 100 0.20 -11.40 -10.69
CA GLY A 100 0.13 -10.53 -9.52
C GLY A 100 -0.39 -9.11 -9.82
N ALA A 101 -0.22 -8.18 -8.89
CA ALA A 101 -0.54 -6.75 -9.04
C ALA A 101 0.53 -5.86 -8.43
N ILE A 102 0.64 -4.62 -8.93
CA ILE A 102 1.55 -3.58 -8.45
C ILE A 102 0.77 -2.32 -8.08
N VAL A 103 1.06 -1.75 -6.91
CA VAL A 103 0.63 -0.41 -6.50
C VAL A 103 1.86 0.46 -6.28
N VAL A 104 1.90 1.66 -6.88
CA VAL A 104 2.97 2.63 -6.58
C VAL A 104 2.77 3.13 -5.15
N ALA A 105 3.71 2.87 -4.26
CA ALA A 105 3.65 3.30 -2.87
C ALA A 105 3.95 4.79 -2.73
N HIS A 106 3.17 5.51 -1.91
CA HIS A 106 3.37 6.90 -1.50
C HIS A 106 4.18 7.77 -2.49
N PRO A 107 3.72 7.93 -3.75
CA PRO A 107 4.45 8.65 -4.78
C PRO A 107 4.73 10.09 -4.31
N TYR A 108 5.95 10.54 -4.56
CA TYR A 108 6.40 11.89 -4.21
C TYR A 108 6.53 12.21 -2.70
N ARG A 109 6.33 11.25 -1.81
CA ARG A 109 6.60 11.43 -0.38
C ARG A 109 8.06 11.86 -0.17
N ARG A 110 8.29 12.87 0.69
CA ARG A 110 9.60 13.49 0.96
C ARG A 110 10.26 14.22 -0.25
N VAL A 111 9.64 14.19 -1.42
CA VAL A 111 10.12 14.89 -2.62
C VAL A 111 9.25 16.10 -2.95
N PHE A 112 8.05 16.17 -2.38
CA PHE A 112 7.13 17.30 -2.50
C PHE A 112 7.79 18.57 -1.97
N ARG A 113 7.73 19.66 -2.77
CA ARG A 113 8.34 20.94 -2.43
C ARG A 113 7.24 21.94 -2.07
N GLU A 114 7.09 22.24 -0.79
CA GLU A 114 6.08 23.21 -0.30
C GLU A 114 6.19 24.58 -0.96
N GLN A 115 7.42 25.06 -1.22
CA GLN A 115 7.63 26.33 -1.91
C GLN A 115 7.04 26.36 -3.31
N SER A 116 6.97 25.23 -4.00
CA SER A 116 6.34 25.13 -5.31
C SER A 116 4.80 25.14 -5.22
N SER A 117 4.21 24.88 -4.07
CA SER A 117 2.76 24.88 -3.89
C SER A 117 2.15 26.29 -3.81
N THR A 118 2.97 27.34 -3.65
CA THR A 118 2.54 28.74 -3.59
C THR A 118 2.61 29.46 -4.93
N ASP A 119 3.15 28.82 -5.97
CA ASP A 119 3.26 29.31 -7.34
C ASP A 119 2.62 28.30 -8.29
N ASP A 120 1.56 28.70 -8.98
CA ASP A 120 0.77 27.82 -9.84
C ASP A 120 1.60 27.20 -10.99
N ASN A 121 2.55 27.96 -11.55
CA ASN A 121 3.42 27.45 -12.61
C ASN A 121 4.42 26.43 -12.08
N ALA A 122 5.08 26.73 -10.96
CA ALA A 122 6.02 25.80 -10.32
C ALA A 122 5.31 24.51 -9.85
N TYR A 123 4.07 24.63 -9.38
CA TYR A 123 3.26 23.48 -8.99
C TYR A 123 2.90 22.62 -10.23
N ALA A 124 2.46 23.25 -11.31
CA ALA A 124 2.14 22.56 -12.56
C ALA A 124 3.35 21.81 -13.14
N GLU A 125 4.52 22.46 -13.16
CA GLU A 125 5.78 21.85 -13.59
C GLU A 125 6.20 20.66 -12.69
N MET A 126 6.01 20.78 -11.37
CA MET A 126 6.27 19.69 -10.42
C MET A 126 5.33 18.51 -10.69
N LEU A 127 4.05 18.77 -10.93
CA LEU A 127 3.05 17.76 -11.24
C LEU A 127 3.33 17.07 -12.59
N ASP A 128 3.72 17.83 -13.62
CA ASP A 128 4.09 17.30 -14.94
C ASP A 128 5.30 16.36 -14.84
N ARG A 129 6.31 16.79 -14.10
CA ARG A 129 7.53 15.97 -13.86
C ARG A 129 7.21 14.71 -13.09
N ALA A 130 6.38 14.82 -12.04
CA ALA A 130 5.96 13.69 -11.23
C ALA A 130 5.20 12.65 -12.06
N CYS A 131 4.22 13.10 -12.85
CA CYS A 131 3.45 12.23 -13.74
C CYS A 131 4.27 11.61 -14.87
N GLY A 132 5.43 12.18 -15.20
CA GLY A 132 6.37 11.63 -16.19
C GLY A 132 7.18 10.42 -15.73
N ASN A 133 7.07 9.99 -14.46
CA ASN A 133 7.78 8.80 -13.99
C ASN A 133 7.28 7.55 -14.69
N SER A 134 8.22 6.74 -15.21
CA SER A 134 7.94 5.52 -15.96
C SER A 134 7.26 4.41 -15.14
N VAL A 135 7.25 4.53 -13.82
CA VAL A 135 6.64 3.54 -12.92
C VAL A 135 5.11 3.45 -13.06
N PHE A 136 4.44 4.57 -13.37
CA PHE A 136 2.97 4.61 -13.40
C PHE A 136 2.36 3.73 -14.49
N PRO A 137 2.81 3.75 -15.76
CA PRO A 137 2.25 2.85 -16.78
C PRO A 137 2.55 1.37 -16.54
N MET A 138 3.47 1.05 -15.62
CA MET A 138 3.81 -0.32 -15.21
C MET A 138 3.02 -0.79 -13.98
N SER A 139 2.09 0.02 -13.45
CA SER A 139 1.40 -0.27 -12.19
C SER A 139 -0.12 -0.29 -12.36
N ASP A 140 -0.80 -1.08 -11.54
CA ASP A 140 -2.24 -1.27 -11.59
C ASP A 140 -2.99 -0.17 -10.82
N ALA A 141 -2.35 0.40 -9.78
CA ALA A 141 -2.90 1.45 -8.93
C ALA A 141 -1.79 2.33 -8.34
N VAL A 142 -2.20 3.39 -7.64
CA VAL A 142 -1.30 4.33 -6.96
C VAL A 142 -1.82 4.65 -5.57
N GLU A 143 -0.96 4.67 -4.57
CA GLU A 143 -1.32 5.03 -3.21
C GLU A 143 -1.49 6.56 -3.10
N VAL A 144 -2.71 7.01 -2.83
CA VAL A 144 -3.06 8.44 -2.73
C VAL A 144 -3.29 8.90 -1.30
N LEU A 145 -3.54 7.97 -0.39
CA LEU A 145 -3.60 8.22 1.04
C LEU A 145 -2.60 7.30 1.75
N ASN A 146 -1.51 7.89 2.25
CA ASN A 146 -0.49 7.18 3.02
C ASN A 146 -0.42 7.77 4.43
N GLY A 147 -0.46 6.91 5.47
CA GLY A 147 -0.53 7.34 6.88
C GLY A 147 0.74 8.06 7.35
N ARG A 148 1.87 7.86 6.71
CA ARG A 148 3.13 8.56 6.99
C ARG A 148 3.37 9.77 6.09
N GLY A 149 2.51 9.98 5.09
CA GLY A 149 2.54 11.16 4.24
C GLY A 149 1.85 12.37 4.90
N SER A 150 2.32 13.58 4.61
CA SER A 150 1.62 14.80 4.96
C SER A 150 0.32 14.96 4.16
N GLN A 151 -0.57 15.84 4.62
CA GLN A 151 -1.80 16.14 3.88
C GLN A 151 -1.51 16.68 2.47
N GLN A 152 -0.47 17.49 2.33
CA GLN A 152 -0.07 18.05 1.03
C GLN A 152 0.47 16.96 0.09
N GLU A 153 1.30 16.04 0.59
CA GLU A 153 1.80 14.91 -0.20
C GLU A 153 0.65 14.00 -0.66
N ASN A 154 -0.29 13.69 0.22
CA ASN A 154 -1.48 12.91 -0.11
C ASN A 154 -2.39 13.64 -1.14
N ALA A 155 -2.60 14.94 -0.97
CA ALA A 155 -3.35 15.74 -1.94
C ALA A 155 -2.68 15.73 -3.31
N PHE A 156 -1.35 15.92 -3.35
CA PHE A 156 -0.56 15.88 -4.57
C PHE A 156 -0.62 14.51 -5.25
N ALA A 157 -0.47 13.41 -4.50
CA ALA A 157 -0.64 12.06 -5.02
C ALA A 157 -2.04 11.83 -5.60
N GLY A 158 -3.07 12.38 -4.97
CA GLY A 158 -4.45 12.36 -5.48
C GLY A 158 -4.62 13.11 -6.82
N GLU A 159 -3.93 14.25 -6.99
CA GLU A 159 -3.93 14.98 -8.27
C GLU A 159 -3.16 14.23 -9.35
N MET A 160 -2.01 13.64 -9.01
CA MET A 160 -1.28 12.74 -9.91
C MET A 160 -2.17 11.60 -10.41
N ALA A 161 -2.84 10.90 -9.50
CA ALA A 161 -3.75 9.80 -9.84
C ALA A 161 -4.85 10.24 -10.82
N LYS A 162 -5.48 11.39 -10.57
CA LYS A 162 -6.50 11.98 -11.46
C LYS A 162 -5.93 12.27 -12.85
N ARG A 163 -4.76 12.91 -12.92
CA ARG A 163 -4.11 13.27 -14.18
C ARG A 163 -3.70 12.05 -14.99
N LEU A 164 -3.19 11.02 -14.31
CA LEU A 164 -2.81 9.74 -14.90
C LEU A 164 -4.00 8.83 -15.19
N ARG A 165 -5.20 9.16 -14.71
CA ARG A 165 -6.42 8.34 -14.78
C ARG A 165 -6.23 6.98 -14.09
N MET A 166 -5.42 6.94 -13.04
CA MET A 166 -5.19 5.74 -12.23
C MET A 166 -6.14 5.71 -11.03
N LYS A 167 -6.47 4.51 -10.58
CA LYS A 167 -7.21 4.31 -9.33
C LYS A 167 -6.29 4.51 -8.13
N GLY A 168 -6.81 5.21 -7.12
CA GLY A 168 -6.10 5.49 -5.87
C GLY A 168 -6.41 4.48 -4.78
N THR A 169 -5.38 4.03 -4.06
CA THR A 169 -5.51 3.25 -2.82
C THR A 169 -5.22 4.12 -1.60
N GLY A 170 -5.58 3.64 -0.43
CA GLY A 170 -5.16 4.18 0.86
C GLY A 170 -4.59 3.09 1.75
N ALA A 171 -3.59 3.42 2.55
CA ALA A 171 -3.01 2.50 3.52
C ALA A 171 -2.31 3.25 4.66
N SER A 172 -2.04 2.58 5.77
CA SER A 172 -1.39 3.21 6.92
C SER A 172 0.12 3.35 6.76
N ASP A 173 0.77 2.45 6.03
CA ASP A 173 2.23 2.33 6.01
C ASP A 173 2.78 2.18 7.45
N ALA A 174 2.07 1.36 8.26
CA ALA A 174 2.29 1.28 9.68
C ALA A 174 3.63 0.64 10.03
N HIS A 175 4.42 1.33 10.86
CA HIS A 175 5.67 0.86 11.45
C HIS A 175 5.63 0.83 12.98
N LYS A 176 4.62 1.48 13.57
CA LYS A 176 4.34 1.51 15.01
C LYS A 176 2.84 1.47 15.27
N LEU A 177 2.46 1.21 16.51
CA LEU A 177 1.06 0.99 16.90
C LEU A 177 0.12 2.15 16.50
N ASP A 178 0.55 3.39 16.70
CA ASP A 178 -0.26 4.58 16.45
C ASP A 178 -0.48 4.87 14.94
N ASP A 179 0.27 4.23 14.06
CA ASP A 179 0.11 4.41 12.61
C ASP A 179 -1.10 3.64 12.07
N ILE A 180 -1.46 2.50 12.73
CA ILE A 180 -2.50 1.58 12.27
C ILE A 180 -3.88 2.25 12.34
N GLY A 181 -4.65 2.10 11.24
CA GLY A 181 -6.01 2.62 11.19
C GLY A 181 -6.11 4.10 10.83
N THR A 182 -5.08 4.69 10.23
CA THR A 182 -5.14 6.05 9.67
C THR A 182 -5.90 6.05 8.33
N TYR A 183 -5.46 5.23 7.41
CA TYR A 183 -6.06 5.03 6.08
C TYR A 183 -6.11 3.54 5.75
N ALA A 184 -6.99 3.18 4.83
CA ALA A 184 -7.10 1.83 4.27
C ALA A 184 -7.71 1.90 2.86
N THR A 185 -7.88 0.75 2.23
CA THR A 185 -8.58 0.60 0.95
C THR A 185 -9.89 -0.14 1.17
N GLU A 186 -10.99 0.43 0.70
CA GLU A 186 -12.31 -0.21 0.67
C GLU A 186 -12.50 -0.90 -0.68
N PHE A 187 -12.71 -2.21 -0.67
CA PHE A 187 -12.95 -3.05 -1.83
C PHE A 187 -14.45 -3.33 -1.98
N GLU A 188 -14.94 -3.33 -3.23
CA GLU A 188 -16.35 -3.57 -3.54
C GLU A 188 -16.74 -5.03 -3.29
N SER A 189 -15.81 -5.96 -3.54
CA SER A 189 -16.03 -7.40 -3.36
C SER A 189 -15.46 -7.91 -2.04
N THR A 190 -15.92 -9.10 -1.64
CA THR A 190 -15.33 -9.83 -0.52
C THR A 190 -14.00 -10.45 -0.97
N ILE A 191 -12.94 -10.16 -0.20
CA ILE A 191 -11.60 -10.70 -0.42
C ILE A 191 -11.36 -11.80 0.62
N THR A 192 -11.05 -12.99 0.16
CA THR A 192 -10.79 -14.16 1.01
C THR A 192 -9.37 -14.71 0.84
N CYS A 193 -8.70 -14.32 -0.22
CA CYS A 193 -7.34 -14.76 -0.56
C CYS A 193 -6.60 -13.72 -1.40
N LEU A 194 -5.30 -13.94 -1.61
CA LEU A 194 -4.45 -13.06 -2.41
C LEU A 194 -4.96 -12.90 -3.87
N LYS A 195 -5.51 -13.96 -4.44
CA LYS A 195 -6.05 -13.90 -5.81
C LYS A 195 -7.23 -12.94 -5.94
N ASP A 196 -8.09 -12.88 -4.92
CA ASP A 196 -9.22 -11.94 -4.90
C ASP A 196 -8.70 -10.49 -4.82
N LEU A 197 -7.72 -10.23 -3.93
CA LEU A 197 -7.07 -8.92 -3.81
C LEU A 197 -6.48 -8.46 -5.14
N VAL A 198 -5.70 -9.32 -5.80
CA VAL A 198 -5.09 -9.04 -7.10
C VAL A 198 -6.15 -8.73 -8.16
N ALA A 199 -7.25 -9.50 -8.20
CA ALA A 199 -8.34 -9.27 -9.14
C ALA A 199 -9.01 -7.90 -8.93
N GLU A 200 -9.24 -7.51 -7.68
CA GLU A 200 -9.82 -6.20 -7.35
C GLU A 200 -8.85 -5.05 -7.69
N LEU A 201 -7.55 -5.18 -7.36
CA LEU A 201 -6.54 -4.17 -7.69
C LEU A 201 -6.44 -3.96 -9.20
N ARG A 202 -6.39 -5.03 -9.99
CA ARG A 202 -6.35 -4.95 -11.46
C ARG A 202 -7.62 -4.40 -12.08
N SER A 203 -8.78 -4.66 -11.47
CA SER A 203 -10.07 -4.18 -11.99
C SER A 203 -10.43 -2.76 -11.59
N GLY A 204 -9.74 -2.17 -10.61
CA GLY A 204 -10.01 -0.84 -10.10
C GLY A 204 -11.32 -0.73 -9.30
N ARG A 205 -11.83 -1.84 -8.72
CA ARG A 205 -13.06 -1.87 -7.90
C ARG A 205 -12.74 -1.62 -6.43
N PHE A 206 -12.16 -0.49 -6.15
CA PHE A 206 -11.79 -0.07 -4.80
C PHE A 206 -11.72 1.46 -4.70
N SER A 207 -11.66 1.96 -3.47
CA SER A 207 -11.43 3.37 -3.16
C SER A 207 -10.65 3.53 -1.85
N PRO A 208 -9.84 4.61 -1.72
CA PRO A 208 -9.17 4.93 -0.47
C PRO A 208 -10.17 5.39 0.58
N VAL A 209 -9.97 5.01 1.85
CA VAL A 209 -10.82 5.43 2.97
C VAL A 209 -10.00 6.00 4.13
N VAL A 210 -10.59 6.98 4.82
CA VAL A 210 -10.06 7.58 6.05
C VAL A 210 -10.76 6.92 7.23
N LEU A 211 -10.00 6.25 8.10
CA LEU A 211 -10.57 5.52 9.25
C LEU A 211 -10.65 6.35 10.53
N GLY A 212 -9.88 7.38 10.69
CA GLY A 212 -9.63 8.15 11.91
C GLY A 212 -10.83 8.58 12.76
N SER A 213 -12.07 8.55 12.23
CA SER A 213 -13.31 8.80 12.99
C SER A 213 -14.13 7.54 13.27
N ARG A 214 -13.96 6.46 12.49
CA ARG A 214 -14.67 5.19 12.67
C ARG A 214 -13.99 4.29 13.70
N ALA A 215 -12.67 4.36 13.83
CA ALA A 215 -11.86 3.54 14.74
C ALA A 215 -12.11 3.77 16.23
N ARG A 216 -12.96 4.72 16.63
CA ARG A 216 -13.26 5.06 18.04
C ARG A 216 -14.63 4.60 18.54
N ALA A 217 -15.42 3.91 17.73
CA ALA A 217 -16.67 3.34 18.22
C ALA A 217 -16.36 2.06 19.02
N PRO A 218 -16.78 1.93 20.29
CA PRO A 218 -16.59 0.72 21.05
C PRO A 218 -17.37 -0.41 20.37
N ALA A 219 -16.72 -1.56 20.17
CA ALA A 219 -17.37 -2.77 19.73
C ALA A 219 -18.52 -3.07 20.71
N HIS A 220 -19.75 -3.04 20.23
CA HIS A 220 -20.88 -3.51 21.00
C HIS A 220 -20.69 -5.00 21.27
N ARG A 221 -20.66 -5.34 22.59
CA ARG A 221 -20.57 -6.70 23.11
C ARG A 221 -21.79 -7.54 22.73
#